data_fffa0f7447255c7bf075dcb26bc0cbba
#
_entry.id   fffa0f7447255c7bf075dcb26bc0cbba
#
_cell.length_a   1.000
_cell.length_b   1.000
_cell.length_c   1.000
_cell.angle_alpha   90.00
_cell.angle_beta   90.00
_cell.angle_gamma   90.00
#
_symmetry.space_group_name_H-M   'P 1'
#
loop_
_entity.id
_entity.type
_entity.pdbx_description
1 polymer ?
#
loop_
_entity_poly.entity_id
_entity_poly.type
_entity_poly.pdbx_seq_one_letter_code
_entity_poly.pdbx_strand_id
1 'polypeptide(L)'
;YIPMNKLDVYEEGKLDAVAEVDFFKNLGKYEMRSNAMIRRGEDAEPYHVGVYHFGEKNGLYLCASFATKEDENYFSMLLNAVGLVGIGGKRSSGFGKFQVEMLECPAEFLNRLGDSNYKRYISLSISLPKEQEVETACQNASYLLVKRSGFVYSDTYSPNFQKKKTLYYFAAGSCFENMYEGDIYDVSCQGKHSVYRYCLLYTSPSPR
;
A
#
# COMPACT_ATOMS: atom_id res chain seq x y z
N TYR A 1 -7.53 -2.66 -9.43
CA TYR A 1 -6.59 -3.79 -9.38
C TYR A 1 -6.67 -4.54 -10.70
N ILE A 2 -5.54 -5.03 -11.19
CA ILE A 2 -5.42 -5.74 -12.48
C ILE A 2 -4.54 -6.96 -12.21
N PRO A 3 -4.93 -8.18 -12.67
CA PRO A 3 -4.03 -9.32 -12.62
C PRO A 3 -2.75 -9.03 -13.40
N MET A 4 -1.61 -9.44 -12.88
CA MET A 4 -0.32 -9.12 -13.46
C MET A 4 -0.18 -9.62 -14.91
N ASN A 5 -0.65 -10.83 -15.17
CA ASN A 5 -0.67 -11.43 -16.51
C ASN A 5 -1.66 -10.77 -17.50
N LYS A 6 -2.39 -9.75 -17.06
CA LYS A 6 -3.33 -8.96 -17.88
C LYS A 6 -2.85 -7.50 -18.05
N LEU A 7 -1.68 -7.18 -17.53
CA LEU A 7 -1.19 -5.79 -17.57
C LEU A 7 -0.98 -5.33 -19.02
N ASP A 8 -0.41 -6.15 -19.90
CA ASP A 8 -0.22 -5.81 -21.31
C ASP A 8 -1.55 -5.52 -22.01
N VAL A 9 -2.56 -6.38 -21.76
CA VAL A 9 -3.90 -6.22 -22.33
C VAL A 9 -4.55 -4.92 -21.83
N TYR A 10 -4.32 -4.56 -20.58
CA TYR A 10 -4.77 -3.28 -20.01
C TYR A 10 -4.05 -2.10 -20.66
N GLU A 11 -2.74 -2.16 -20.81
CA GLU A 11 -1.93 -1.12 -21.42
C GLU A 11 -2.31 -0.89 -22.89
N GLU A 12 -2.69 -1.94 -23.60
CA GLU A 12 -3.23 -1.85 -24.97
C GLU A 12 -4.68 -1.32 -25.02
N GLY A 13 -5.32 -1.10 -23.85
CA GLY A 13 -6.71 -0.65 -23.77
C GLY A 13 -7.75 -1.70 -24.17
N LYS A 14 -7.35 -2.97 -24.17
CA LYS A 14 -8.18 -4.12 -24.60
C LYS A 14 -8.77 -4.92 -23.43
N LEU A 15 -8.46 -4.51 -22.16
CA LEU A 15 -8.94 -5.24 -21.00
C LEU A 15 -10.46 -5.13 -20.88
N ASP A 16 -11.13 -6.27 -20.86
CA ASP A 16 -12.54 -6.37 -20.51
C ASP A 16 -12.68 -6.44 -18.98
N ALA A 17 -13.00 -5.31 -18.37
CA ALA A 17 -13.15 -5.21 -16.93
C ALA A 17 -14.30 -6.08 -16.39
N VAL A 18 -15.32 -6.40 -17.20
CA VAL A 18 -16.46 -7.24 -16.80
C VAL A 18 -16.02 -8.70 -16.72
N ALA A 19 -15.23 -9.16 -17.69
CA ALA A 19 -14.68 -10.52 -17.68
C ALA A 19 -13.75 -10.79 -16.49
N GLU A 20 -13.07 -9.76 -16.00
CA GLU A 20 -12.13 -9.88 -14.85
C GLU A 20 -12.85 -9.85 -13.47
N VAL A 21 -14.15 -9.55 -13.41
CA VAL A 21 -14.90 -9.49 -12.14
C VAL A 21 -14.84 -10.80 -11.36
N ASP A 22 -14.91 -11.95 -12.05
CA ASP A 22 -14.89 -13.26 -11.39
C ASP A 22 -13.53 -13.60 -10.78
N PHE A 23 -12.44 -13.10 -11.36
CA PHE A 23 -11.10 -13.21 -10.74
C PHE A 23 -11.09 -12.53 -9.35
N PHE A 24 -11.63 -11.32 -9.25
CA PHE A 24 -11.66 -10.59 -7.99
C PHE A 24 -12.64 -11.18 -6.96
N LYS A 25 -13.74 -11.79 -7.40
CA LYS A 25 -14.64 -12.53 -6.49
C LYS A 25 -13.92 -13.71 -5.82
N ASN A 26 -13.02 -14.36 -6.55
CA ASN A 26 -12.24 -15.49 -6.03
C ASN A 26 -11.09 -15.05 -5.12
N LEU A 27 -10.65 -13.78 -5.18
CA LEU A 27 -9.60 -13.27 -4.32
C LEU A 27 -9.98 -13.34 -2.84
N GLY A 28 -11.24 -13.09 -2.52
CA GLY A 28 -11.75 -13.15 -1.15
C GLY A 28 -13.12 -12.49 -1.02
N LYS A 29 -13.62 -12.44 0.18
CA LYS A 29 -14.95 -11.89 0.48
C LYS A 29 -14.94 -10.99 1.71
N TYR A 30 -15.82 -10.00 1.70
CA TYR A 30 -16.14 -9.21 2.88
C TYR A 30 -17.22 -9.92 3.71
N GLU A 31 -17.02 -9.89 5.02
CA GLU A 31 -17.97 -10.37 6.01
C GLU A 31 -18.19 -9.28 7.06
N MET A 32 -19.43 -9.05 7.45
CA MET A 32 -19.78 -8.19 8.57
C MET A 32 -19.98 -9.07 9.81
N ARG A 33 -19.12 -8.90 10.81
CA ARG A 33 -19.26 -9.60 12.10
C ARG A 33 -19.90 -8.68 13.11
N SER A 34 -20.98 -9.16 13.72
CA SER A 34 -21.65 -8.49 14.84
C SER A 34 -21.04 -8.98 16.14
N ASN A 35 -20.65 -8.06 17.00
CA ASN A 35 -20.13 -8.29 18.33
C ASN A 35 -20.94 -7.46 19.32
N ALA A 36 -20.87 -7.80 20.59
CA ALA A 36 -21.44 -7.00 21.65
C ALA A 36 -20.35 -6.54 22.61
N MET A 37 -20.35 -5.26 22.94
CA MET A 37 -19.54 -4.71 24.03
C MET A 37 -20.37 -4.77 25.30
N ILE A 38 -19.88 -5.53 26.27
CA ILE A 38 -20.53 -5.70 27.57
C ILE A 38 -19.69 -4.91 28.59
N ARG A 39 -20.30 -3.91 29.20
CA ARG A 39 -19.76 -3.17 30.32
C ARG A 39 -20.51 -3.60 31.60
N ARG A 40 -19.80 -3.64 32.72
CA ARG A 40 -20.40 -4.05 33.98
C ARG A 40 -21.48 -3.06 34.42
N GLY A 41 -22.73 -3.54 34.50
CA GLY A 41 -23.88 -2.72 34.91
C GLY A 41 -24.57 -1.95 33.82
N GLU A 42 -24.18 -2.16 32.54
CA GLU A 42 -24.80 -1.54 31.35
C GLU A 42 -25.37 -2.63 30.44
N ASP A 43 -26.33 -2.27 29.63
CA ASP A 43 -26.84 -3.11 28.55
C ASP A 43 -25.76 -3.37 27.51
N ALA A 44 -25.81 -4.52 26.83
CA ALA A 44 -24.87 -4.88 25.80
C ALA A 44 -25.07 -3.99 24.56
N GLU A 45 -24.02 -3.25 24.17
CA GLU A 45 -24.03 -2.43 22.96
C GLU A 45 -23.52 -3.24 21.75
N PRO A 46 -24.37 -3.50 20.74
CA PRO A 46 -23.92 -4.18 19.53
C PRO A 46 -23.02 -3.25 18.69
N TYR A 47 -21.95 -3.82 18.14
CA TYR A 47 -21.13 -3.14 17.15
C TYR A 47 -20.72 -4.09 16.01
N HIS A 48 -20.45 -3.53 14.85
CA HIS A 48 -20.13 -4.28 13.66
C HIS A 48 -18.67 -4.09 13.26
N VAL A 49 -18.04 -5.16 12.82
CA VAL A 49 -16.67 -5.16 12.30
C VAL A 49 -16.67 -5.75 10.90
N GLY A 50 -16.27 -4.96 9.92
CA GLY A 50 -15.99 -5.45 8.57
C GLY A 50 -14.69 -6.25 8.55
N VAL A 51 -14.74 -7.47 8.06
CA VAL A 51 -13.59 -8.37 7.92
C VAL A 51 -13.50 -8.81 6.47
N TYR A 52 -12.27 -8.82 5.93
CA TYR A 52 -11.98 -9.38 4.62
C TYR A 52 -11.30 -10.74 4.80
N HIS A 53 -11.86 -11.76 4.18
CA HIS A 53 -11.30 -13.11 4.15
C HIS A 53 -10.72 -13.38 2.77
N PHE A 54 -9.43 -13.68 2.70
CA PHE A 54 -8.84 -14.16 1.46
C PHE A 54 -9.37 -15.55 1.12
N GLY A 55 -9.54 -15.83 -0.18
CA GLY A 55 -9.83 -17.16 -0.68
C GLY A 55 -8.65 -18.13 -0.44
N GLU A 56 -8.89 -19.41 -0.59
CA GLU A 56 -7.81 -20.40 -0.46
C GLU A 56 -6.67 -20.09 -1.41
N LYS A 57 -5.44 -20.20 -0.91
CA LYS A 57 -4.18 -19.92 -1.63
C LYS A 57 -4.04 -18.50 -2.19
N ASN A 58 -4.88 -17.59 -1.73
CA ASN A 58 -4.77 -16.16 -2.04
C ASN A 58 -4.14 -15.39 -0.89
N GLY A 59 -3.45 -14.32 -1.22
CA GLY A 59 -2.78 -13.46 -0.25
C GLY A 59 -2.35 -12.14 -0.85
N LEU A 60 -1.52 -11.45 -0.12
CA LEU A 60 -0.86 -10.22 -0.58
C LEU A 60 0.60 -10.57 -0.89
N TYR A 61 1.16 -9.88 -1.85
CA TYR A 61 2.59 -9.95 -2.12
C TYR A 61 3.23 -8.57 -1.96
N LEU A 62 4.51 -8.59 -1.66
CA LEU A 62 5.36 -7.42 -1.57
C LEU A 62 6.63 -7.69 -2.37
N CYS A 63 7.02 -6.75 -3.23
CA CYS A 63 8.31 -6.77 -3.89
C CYS A 63 9.26 -5.87 -3.12
N ALA A 64 10.44 -6.37 -2.80
CA ALA A 64 11.47 -5.63 -2.11
C ALA A 64 12.82 -5.82 -2.80
N SER A 65 13.63 -4.77 -2.81
CA SER A 65 15.00 -4.80 -3.29
C SER A 65 15.92 -4.41 -2.13
N PHE A 66 17.03 -5.10 -1.99
CA PHE A 66 17.97 -4.92 -0.90
C PHE A 66 19.37 -4.64 -1.45
N ALA A 67 20.11 -3.77 -0.79
CA ALA A 67 21.49 -3.48 -1.13
C ALA A 67 22.42 -4.63 -0.73
N THR A 68 22.11 -5.32 0.37
CA THR A 68 22.90 -6.42 0.91
C THR A 68 22.03 -7.61 1.30
N LYS A 69 22.65 -8.79 1.38
CA LYS A 69 21.97 -10.00 1.89
C LYS A 69 21.64 -9.91 3.37
N GLU A 70 22.38 -9.11 4.11
CA GLU A 70 22.12 -8.86 5.53
C GLU A 70 20.81 -8.08 5.71
N ASP A 71 20.59 -7.05 4.90
CA ASP A 71 19.33 -6.28 4.89
C ASP A 71 18.13 -7.17 4.54
N GLU A 72 18.28 -8.05 3.56
CA GLU A 72 17.24 -9.02 3.20
C GLU A 72 16.90 -9.95 4.36
N ASN A 73 17.91 -10.51 5.03
CA ASN A 73 17.72 -11.39 6.16
C ASN A 73 17.04 -10.67 7.33
N TYR A 74 17.48 -9.44 7.61
CA TYR A 74 16.90 -8.61 8.67
C TYR A 74 15.43 -8.26 8.36
N PHE A 75 15.16 -7.86 7.12
CA PHE A 75 13.79 -7.59 6.68
C PHE A 75 12.89 -8.81 6.81
N SER A 76 13.35 -9.98 6.37
CA SER A 76 12.62 -11.25 6.48
C SER A 76 12.30 -11.58 7.93
N MET A 77 13.27 -11.42 8.84
CA MET A 77 13.06 -11.61 10.27
C MET A 77 11.98 -10.67 10.82
N LEU A 78 12.06 -9.38 10.50
CA LEU A 78 11.08 -8.38 10.93
C LEU A 78 9.68 -8.67 10.36
N LEU A 79 9.59 -9.04 9.10
CA LEU A 79 8.31 -9.31 8.44
C LEU A 79 7.62 -10.54 9.05
N ASN A 80 8.38 -11.58 9.38
CA ASN A 80 7.89 -12.75 10.10
C ASN A 80 7.39 -12.37 11.51
N ALA A 81 8.12 -11.52 12.24
CA ALA A 81 7.68 -11.01 13.53
C ALA A 81 6.37 -10.21 13.42
N VAL A 82 6.24 -9.37 12.40
CA VAL A 82 5.00 -8.65 12.09
C VAL A 82 3.86 -9.62 11.74
N GLY A 83 4.15 -10.71 11.05
CA GLY A 83 3.17 -11.77 10.75
C GLY A 83 2.55 -12.39 11.99
N LEU A 84 3.35 -12.58 13.05
CA LEU A 84 2.86 -13.09 14.33
C LEU A 84 1.98 -12.06 15.08
N VAL A 85 2.38 -10.78 15.05
CA VAL A 85 1.64 -9.69 15.69
C VAL A 85 0.37 -9.34 14.90
N GLY A 86 0.44 -9.44 13.58
CA GLY A 86 -0.61 -9.07 12.63
C GLY A 86 -0.56 -7.61 12.19
N ILE A 87 -1.19 -7.33 11.05
CA ILE A 87 -1.37 -5.99 10.47
C ILE A 87 -2.86 -5.61 10.46
N GLY A 88 -3.14 -4.30 10.44
CA GLY A 88 -4.51 -3.78 10.38
C GLY A 88 -5.19 -3.67 11.74
N GLY A 89 -6.53 -3.72 11.73
CA GLY A 89 -7.35 -3.57 12.92
C GLY A 89 -7.55 -4.88 13.69
N LYS A 90 -7.98 -4.78 14.96
CA LYS A 90 -8.35 -5.93 15.79
C LYS A 90 -7.25 -6.99 15.98
N ARG A 91 -5.97 -6.60 15.93
CA ARG A 91 -4.81 -7.49 16.13
C ARG A 91 -4.86 -8.22 17.48
N SER A 92 -5.26 -7.54 18.56
CA SER A 92 -5.44 -8.14 19.89
C SER A 92 -6.50 -9.24 19.92
N SER A 93 -7.40 -9.27 18.93
CA SER A 93 -8.42 -10.30 18.74
C SER A 93 -7.99 -11.38 17.74
N GLY A 94 -6.70 -11.41 17.35
CA GLY A 94 -6.12 -12.42 16.47
C GLY A 94 -6.25 -12.13 14.96
N PHE A 95 -6.80 -10.97 14.58
CA PHE A 95 -6.91 -10.60 13.18
C PHE A 95 -5.59 -10.10 12.60
N GLY A 96 -5.46 -10.19 11.27
CA GLY A 96 -4.32 -9.66 10.52
C GLY A 96 -3.02 -10.46 10.64
N LYS A 97 -3.03 -11.63 11.28
CA LYS A 97 -1.88 -12.54 11.29
C LYS A 97 -1.69 -13.17 9.93
N PHE A 98 -0.45 -13.39 9.53
CA PHE A 98 -0.09 -13.97 8.25
C PHE A 98 1.22 -14.75 8.33
N GLN A 99 1.43 -15.61 7.37
CA GLN A 99 2.69 -16.31 7.13
C GLN A 99 3.40 -15.66 5.95
N VAL A 100 4.72 -15.65 5.98
CA VAL A 100 5.56 -15.08 4.95
C VAL A 100 6.24 -16.21 4.19
N GLU A 101 6.12 -16.17 2.88
CA GLU A 101 6.88 -17.00 1.96
C GLU A 101 7.80 -16.08 1.14
N MET A 102 9.10 -16.35 1.16
CA MET A 102 10.08 -15.60 0.39
C MET A 102 10.26 -16.30 -0.96
N LEU A 103 9.97 -15.60 -2.03
CA LEU A 103 10.08 -16.09 -3.39
C LEU A 103 11.03 -15.19 -4.19
N GLU A 104 11.68 -15.76 -5.18
CA GLU A 104 12.43 -14.96 -6.15
C GLU A 104 11.44 -14.13 -6.99
N CYS A 105 11.83 -12.88 -7.26
CA CYS A 105 11.02 -12.00 -8.08
C CYS A 105 10.98 -12.54 -9.53
N PRO A 106 9.80 -12.74 -10.13
CA PRO A 106 9.70 -13.21 -11.51
C PRO A 106 10.47 -12.29 -12.47
N ALA A 107 11.21 -12.88 -13.41
CA ALA A 107 12.04 -12.15 -14.37
C ALA A 107 11.23 -11.13 -15.20
N GLU A 108 9.98 -11.44 -15.53
CA GLU A 108 9.07 -10.53 -16.22
C GLU A 108 8.82 -9.24 -15.41
N PHE A 109 8.70 -9.37 -14.09
CA PHE A 109 8.55 -8.23 -13.19
C PHE A 109 9.80 -7.38 -13.13
N LEU A 110 10.96 -8.01 -13.00
CA LEU A 110 12.24 -7.33 -12.95
C LEU A 110 12.53 -6.57 -14.25
N ASN A 111 12.21 -7.17 -15.39
CA ASN A 111 12.39 -6.54 -16.69
C ASN A 111 11.50 -5.29 -16.82
N ARG A 112 10.25 -5.34 -16.38
CA ARG A 112 9.34 -4.18 -16.40
C ARG A 112 9.78 -3.07 -15.46
N LEU A 113 10.25 -3.41 -14.25
CA LEU A 113 10.71 -2.40 -13.28
C LEU A 113 12.04 -1.77 -13.68
N GLY A 114 12.88 -2.48 -14.44
CA GLY A 114 14.20 -2.03 -14.87
C GLY A 114 14.23 -1.33 -16.22
N ASP A 115 13.15 -1.34 -16.98
CA ASP A 115 13.14 -0.76 -18.32
C ASP A 115 12.94 0.76 -18.28
N SER A 116 13.97 1.49 -18.72
CA SER A 116 14.00 2.96 -18.77
C SER A 116 13.69 3.55 -20.15
N ASN A 117 13.33 2.73 -21.14
CA ASN A 117 13.19 3.17 -22.53
C ASN A 117 11.77 3.63 -22.90
N TYR A 118 10.88 3.77 -21.95
CA TYR A 118 9.51 4.19 -22.20
C TYR A 118 9.34 5.70 -22.09
N LYS A 119 8.42 6.22 -22.89
CA LYS A 119 8.09 7.66 -22.88
C LYS A 119 7.23 8.06 -21.70
N ARG A 120 6.52 7.11 -21.09
CA ARG A 120 5.61 7.33 -19.97
C ARG A 120 5.67 6.19 -18.97
N TYR A 121 5.37 6.53 -17.73
CA TYR A 121 5.41 5.63 -16.59
C TYR A 121 4.12 5.74 -15.80
N ILE A 122 3.57 4.61 -15.38
CA ILE A 122 2.41 4.53 -14.50
C ILE A 122 2.89 4.34 -13.06
N SER A 123 2.43 5.19 -12.17
CA SER A 123 2.69 5.03 -10.73
C SER A 123 1.95 3.82 -10.16
N LEU A 124 2.67 2.91 -9.52
CA LEU A 124 2.12 1.72 -8.86
C LEU A 124 1.65 2.01 -7.43
N SER A 125 2.09 3.12 -6.86
CA SER A 125 1.78 3.52 -5.48
C SER A 125 1.39 4.98 -5.41
N ILE A 126 0.87 5.39 -4.26
CA ILE A 126 0.80 6.83 -3.93
C ILE A 126 2.22 7.35 -3.73
N SER A 127 2.49 8.51 -4.29
CA SER A 127 3.81 9.14 -4.23
C SER A 127 3.71 10.65 -4.10
N LEU A 128 4.80 11.26 -3.66
CA LEU A 128 4.89 12.73 -3.53
C LEU A 128 6.31 13.15 -3.91
N PRO A 129 6.47 13.95 -4.98
CA PRO A 129 7.77 14.46 -5.39
C PRO A 129 8.36 15.40 -4.34
N LYS A 130 9.67 15.56 -4.33
CA LYS A 130 10.36 16.63 -3.59
C LYS A 130 9.92 17.98 -4.16
N GLU A 131 10.00 19.03 -3.36
CA GLU A 131 9.57 20.39 -3.77
C GLU A 131 10.21 20.81 -5.11
N GLN A 132 11.49 20.55 -5.29
CA GLN A 132 12.21 20.83 -6.52
C GLN A 132 11.85 19.97 -7.73
N GLU A 133 11.20 18.82 -7.50
CA GLU A 133 10.79 17.89 -8.55
C GLU A 133 9.37 18.14 -9.05
N VAL A 134 8.53 18.87 -8.28
CA VAL A 134 7.09 19.02 -8.53
C VAL A 134 6.82 19.58 -9.93
N GLU A 135 7.51 20.65 -10.31
CA GLU A 135 7.29 21.31 -11.60
C GLU A 135 7.59 20.36 -12.77
N THR A 136 8.74 19.69 -12.73
CA THR A 136 9.15 18.73 -13.74
C THR A 136 8.25 17.50 -13.78
N ALA A 137 7.89 16.97 -12.62
CA ALA A 137 7.01 15.81 -12.49
C ALA A 137 5.61 16.06 -13.08
N CYS A 138 5.10 17.30 -12.96
CA CYS A 138 3.78 17.67 -13.46
C CYS A 138 3.73 17.95 -14.96
N GLN A 139 4.89 18.11 -15.64
CA GLN A 139 4.91 18.35 -17.09
C GLN A 139 4.38 17.14 -17.84
N ASN A 140 3.36 17.36 -18.67
CA ASN A 140 2.69 16.34 -19.48
C ASN A 140 2.17 15.15 -18.66
N ALA A 141 1.93 15.32 -17.36
CA ALA A 141 1.45 14.27 -16.48
C ALA A 141 -0.09 14.22 -16.44
N SER A 142 -0.62 13.01 -16.25
CA SER A 142 -2.04 12.77 -16.02
C SER A 142 -2.18 12.13 -14.63
N TYR A 143 -2.75 12.86 -13.67
CA TYR A 143 -2.79 12.41 -12.29
C TYR A 143 -4.08 12.79 -11.56
N LEU A 144 -4.34 12.04 -10.50
CA LEU A 144 -5.32 12.38 -9.49
C LEU A 144 -4.62 12.63 -8.16
N LEU A 145 -5.13 13.59 -7.39
CA LEU A 145 -4.63 13.88 -6.05
C LEU A 145 -5.46 13.16 -4.99
N VAL A 146 -4.77 12.49 -4.08
CA VAL A 146 -5.37 11.83 -2.92
C VAL A 146 -4.91 12.52 -1.66
N LYS A 147 -5.84 13.06 -0.91
CA LYS A 147 -5.59 13.61 0.42
C LYS A 147 -5.38 12.49 1.43
N ARG A 148 -4.29 12.53 2.16
CA ARG A 148 -3.99 11.61 3.26
C ARG A 148 -3.76 12.38 4.55
N SER A 149 -4.51 12.01 5.55
CA SER A 149 -4.39 12.50 6.93
C SER A 149 -4.49 11.29 7.86
N GLY A 150 -4.71 11.52 9.13
CA GLY A 150 -4.93 10.48 10.13
C GLY A 150 -4.32 10.86 11.46
N PHE A 151 -4.44 9.96 12.42
CA PHE A 151 -3.89 10.15 13.76
C PHE A 151 -2.65 9.29 13.95
N VAL A 152 -1.77 9.73 14.84
CA VAL A 152 -0.67 8.90 15.34
C VAL A 152 -1.24 7.95 16.38
N TYR A 153 -0.99 6.66 16.19
CA TYR A 153 -1.44 5.62 17.11
C TYR A 153 -0.24 5.08 17.89
N SER A 154 0.24 5.89 18.82
CA SER A 154 1.41 5.55 19.63
C SER A 154 1.36 6.30 20.96
N ASP A 155 1.31 5.56 22.06
CA ASP A 155 1.32 6.13 23.41
C ASP A 155 2.66 6.81 23.76
N THR A 156 3.74 6.38 23.10
CA THR A 156 5.07 7.01 23.24
C THR A 156 5.15 8.34 22.52
N TYR A 157 4.33 8.57 21.51
CA TYR A 157 4.29 9.82 20.76
C TYR A 157 3.62 10.94 21.53
N SER A 158 2.44 10.68 22.06
CA SER A 158 1.64 11.62 22.85
C SER A 158 0.59 10.87 23.68
N PRO A 159 0.28 11.32 24.89
CA PRO A 159 -0.80 10.75 25.69
C PRO A 159 -2.18 10.99 25.07
N ASN A 160 -2.31 11.97 24.19
CA ASN A 160 -3.54 12.30 23.47
C ASN A 160 -3.43 11.97 21.99
N PHE A 161 -4.54 11.68 21.34
CA PHE A 161 -4.59 11.48 19.89
C PHE A 161 -4.13 12.74 19.16
N GLN A 162 -3.01 12.64 18.47
CA GLN A 162 -2.44 13.72 17.66
C GLN A 162 -2.67 13.44 16.16
N LYS A 163 -3.15 14.47 15.47
CA LYS A 163 -3.34 14.39 14.03
C LYS A 163 -2.00 14.57 13.31
N LYS A 164 -1.74 13.71 12.32
CA LYS A 164 -0.62 13.85 11.40
C LYS A 164 -0.79 15.07 10.50
N LYS A 165 0.29 15.62 9.98
CA LYS A 165 0.24 16.61 8.89
C LYS A 165 -0.54 16.00 7.72
N THR A 166 -1.43 16.78 7.15
CA THR A 166 -2.20 16.40 5.97
C THR A 166 -1.38 16.71 4.73
N LEU A 167 -1.20 15.71 3.88
CA LEU A 167 -0.50 15.87 2.61
C LEU A 167 -1.40 15.39 1.46
N TYR A 168 -1.14 15.92 0.26
CA TYR A 168 -1.76 15.51 -0.99
C TYR A 168 -0.73 14.75 -1.81
N TYR A 169 -1.12 13.59 -2.31
CA TYR A 169 -0.25 12.66 -3.03
C TYR A 169 -0.79 12.46 -4.43
N PHE A 170 0.06 12.14 -5.35
CA PHE A 170 -0.36 11.53 -6.60
C PHE A 170 -0.91 10.13 -6.31
N ALA A 171 -2.08 9.82 -6.87
CA ALA A 171 -2.70 8.51 -6.72
C ALA A 171 -1.95 7.43 -7.50
N ALA A 172 -2.03 6.19 -7.05
CA ALA A 172 -1.63 5.06 -7.89
C ALA A 172 -2.43 5.06 -9.21
N GLY A 173 -1.78 4.71 -10.30
CA GLY A 173 -2.34 4.82 -11.66
C GLY A 173 -2.12 6.19 -12.32
N SER A 174 -1.49 7.15 -11.65
CA SER A 174 -1.05 8.40 -12.28
C SER A 174 0.05 8.12 -13.31
N CYS A 175 0.04 8.85 -14.41
CA CYS A 175 0.96 8.67 -15.53
C CYS A 175 1.86 9.89 -15.68
N PHE A 176 3.16 9.66 -15.79
CA PHE A 176 4.20 10.69 -15.88
C PHE A 176 5.10 10.47 -17.08
N GLU A 177 5.55 11.55 -17.71
CA GLU A 177 6.66 11.53 -18.68
C GLU A 177 8.00 11.65 -17.95
N ASN A 178 8.05 12.46 -16.91
CA ASN A 178 9.26 12.72 -16.14
C ASN A 178 9.21 11.93 -14.84
N MET A 179 10.22 11.09 -14.64
CA MET A 179 10.43 10.37 -13.39
C MET A 179 10.90 11.34 -12.31
N TYR A 180 10.48 11.08 -11.09
CA TYR A 180 10.98 11.73 -9.89
C TYR A 180 11.24 10.67 -8.82
N GLU A 181 12.04 10.99 -7.85
CA GLU A 181 12.38 10.06 -6.78
C GLU A 181 11.34 10.08 -5.65
N GLY A 182 10.89 11.25 -5.27
CA GLY A 182 10.12 11.46 -4.07
C GLY A 182 10.97 11.44 -2.81
N ASP A 183 10.33 11.32 -1.63
CA ASP A 183 11.05 11.33 -0.35
C ASP A 183 10.30 10.56 0.75
N ILE A 184 10.91 10.47 1.92
CA ILE A 184 10.30 10.02 3.16
C ILE A 184 9.98 11.25 4.00
N TYR A 185 8.71 11.63 4.06
CA TYR A 185 8.25 12.86 4.72
C TYR A 185 7.96 12.65 6.20
N ASP A 186 8.46 13.54 7.03
CA ASP A 186 8.04 13.62 8.42
C ASP A 186 6.67 14.33 8.52
N VAL A 187 5.66 13.55 8.86
CA VAL A 187 4.28 14.00 9.03
C VAL A 187 3.89 14.19 10.49
N SER A 188 4.87 14.21 11.39
CA SER A 188 4.63 14.52 12.79
C SER A 188 4.13 15.96 12.96
N CYS A 189 3.36 16.21 14.02
CA CYS A 189 2.97 17.54 14.47
C CYS A 189 3.66 17.85 15.79
N GLN A 190 3.00 17.58 16.89
CA GLN A 190 3.48 17.88 18.23
C GLN A 190 3.60 16.58 19.04
N GLY A 191 4.68 15.86 18.85
CA GLY A 191 4.93 14.59 19.52
C GLY A 191 6.38 14.40 19.88
N LYS A 192 6.68 13.35 20.64
CA LYS A 192 8.01 13.07 21.19
C LYS A 192 8.99 12.47 20.20
N HIS A 193 8.51 12.00 19.02
CA HIS A 193 9.34 11.41 17.99
C HIS A 193 8.75 11.68 16.60
N SER A 194 9.56 11.56 15.56
CA SER A 194 9.12 11.69 14.17
C SER A 194 8.15 10.57 13.76
N VAL A 195 7.25 10.92 12.86
CA VAL A 195 6.31 9.99 12.22
C VAL A 195 6.49 10.12 10.72
N TYR A 196 7.05 9.10 10.11
CA TYR A 196 7.41 9.12 8.70
C TYR A 196 6.31 8.58 7.81
N ARG A 197 6.25 9.12 6.59
CA ARG A 197 5.45 8.61 5.51
C ARG A 197 6.30 8.40 4.28
N TYR A 198 6.25 7.19 3.79
CA TYR A 198 6.97 6.75 2.62
C TYR A 198 6.24 7.24 1.36
N CYS A 199 6.92 7.99 0.50
CA CYS A 199 6.32 8.67 -0.63
C CYS A 199 7.17 8.59 -1.90
N LEU A 200 8.05 7.58 -1.98
CA LEU A 200 8.86 7.31 -3.16
C LEU A 200 7.99 6.86 -4.34
N LEU A 201 8.42 7.19 -5.53
CA LEU A 201 7.73 6.79 -6.75
C LEU A 201 8.16 5.37 -7.14
N TYR A 202 7.16 4.50 -7.29
CA TYR A 202 7.33 3.19 -7.93
C TYR A 202 6.51 3.17 -9.20
N THR A 203 7.14 2.82 -10.32
CA THR A 203 6.52 2.87 -11.63
C THR A 203 6.59 1.53 -12.35
N SER A 204 5.68 1.37 -13.30
CA SER A 204 5.77 0.44 -14.42
C SER A 204 5.83 1.24 -15.72
N PRO A 205 6.57 0.80 -16.72
CA PRO A 205 6.52 1.38 -18.04
C PRO A 205 5.10 1.44 -18.58
N SER A 206 4.77 2.51 -19.33
CA SER A 206 3.51 2.65 -20.04
C SER A 206 3.77 2.84 -21.52
N PRO A 207 3.20 2.02 -22.40
CA PRO A 207 3.35 2.16 -23.83
C PRO A 207 2.54 3.32 -24.44
N ARG A 208 1.77 4.06 -23.65
CA ARG A 208 0.93 5.17 -24.09
C ARG A 208 1.54 6.53 -23.91
#